data_a3ebd4669de6ae969bc054dcfb9de6d4
#
_entry.id   a3ebd4669de6ae969bc054dcfb9de6d4
#
_cell.length_a   1.000
_cell.length_b   1.000
_cell.length_c   1.000
_cell.angle_alpha   90.00
_cell.angle_beta   90.00
_cell.angle_gamma   90.00
#
_symmetry.space_group_name_H-M   'P 1'
#
loop_
_entity.id
_entity.type
_entity.pdbx_description
1 polymer ?
#
loop_
_entity_poly.entity_id
_entity_poly.type
_entity_poly.pdbx_seq_one_letter_code
_entity_poly.pdbx_strand_id
1 'polypeptide(L)'
;VLLLAIFLYLQNNLIDVTKYRLKSDNIINRIKIVQLSDLHSKSSEKILSVTKNQKPDIIVITGDYINDKCKNKDKMLDFGKKLVEICPVYYITGNHERRLENFDELMEELRKIGFTVLLNEIATDRTNDNLIQILGLDENQANFEDYKARKNGTFIYKDMSPYFNRLDTKSGYKIVLSHFPENFREVAENNYEKYDFDLQLSGHAHGGQFKLPFIGPIFSPGQGVFPKYAQGEHGDRPKLIVSRGIGNAEFPFRLFNHPEINVITISKKI
;
A
#
# COMPACT_ATOMS: atom_id res chain seq x y z
N VAL A 1 18.89 -22.53 20.12
CA VAL A 1 17.56 -21.91 20.37
C VAL A 1 17.68 -20.39 20.47
N LEU A 2 18.55 -19.81 21.31
CA LEU A 2 18.68 -18.36 21.52
C LEU A 2 19.02 -17.61 20.23
N LEU A 3 20.00 -18.07 19.45
CA LEU A 3 20.40 -17.43 18.18
C LEU A 3 19.26 -17.42 17.16
N LEU A 4 18.48 -18.48 17.07
CA LEU A 4 17.31 -18.55 16.20
C LEU A 4 16.21 -17.56 16.65
N ALA A 5 15.96 -17.47 17.96
CA ALA A 5 15.02 -16.50 18.49
C ALA A 5 15.43 -15.06 18.21
N ILE A 6 16.71 -14.73 18.40
CA ILE A 6 17.26 -13.41 18.05
C ILE A 6 17.13 -13.15 16.55
N PHE A 7 17.47 -14.11 15.71
CA PHE A 7 17.34 -14.00 14.26
C PHE A 7 15.89 -13.71 13.86
N LEU A 8 14.92 -14.51 14.32
CA LEU A 8 13.49 -14.30 14.01
C LEU A 8 12.97 -12.96 14.57
N TYR A 9 13.45 -12.55 15.76
CA TYR A 9 13.12 -11.23 16.31
C TYR A 9 13.60 -10.11 15.38
N LEU A 10 14.83 -10.19 14.90
CA LEU A 10 15.40 -9.20 13.98
C LEU A 10 14.63 -9.19 12.65
N GLN A 11 14.29 -10.36 12.09
CA GLN A 11 13.51 -10.46 10.86
C GLN A 11 12.15 -9.74 10.94
N ASN A 12 11.56 -9.62 12.13
CA ASN A 12 10.26 -8.98 12.33
C ASN A 12 10.34 -7.53 12.80
N ASN A 13 11.50 -7.04 13.25
CA ASN A 13 11.62 -5.73 13.90
C ASN A 13 12.66 -4.80 13.27
N LEU A 14 13.53 -5.31 12.39
CA LEU A 14 14.34 -4.43 11.54
C LEU A 14 13.46 -3.89 10.42
N ILE A 15 13.43 -2.56 10.30
CA ILE A 15 12.66 -1.88 9.27
C ILE A 15 13.64 -1.46 8.17
N ASP A 16 13.44 -2.01 6.98
CA ASP A 16 14.14 -1.57 5.79
C ASP A 16 13.49 -0.31 5.23
N VAL A 17 14.32 0.61 4.76
CA VAL A 17 13.87 1.80 4.01
C VAL A 17 14.30 1.65 2.57
N THR A 18 13.34 1.31 1.71
CA THR A 18 13.58 1.16 0.27
C THR A 18 13.32 2.47 -0.44
N LYS A 19 14.27 2.92 -1.25
CA LYS A 19 14.22 4.22 -1.93
C LYS A 19 14.05 4.04 -3.43
N TYR A 20 12.98 4.61 -3.98
CA TYR A 20 12.69 4.69 -5.41
C TYR A 20 12.90 6.11 -5.92
N ARG A 21 13.43 6.26 -7.13
CA ARG A 21 13.66 7.55 -7.77
C ARG A 21 13.01 7.55 -9.14
N LEU A 22 11.97 8.32 -9.28
CA LEU A 22 11.20 8.47 -10.51
C LEU A 22 11.43 9.86 -11.12
N LYS A 23 11.23 9.96 -12.43
CA LYS A 23 11.27 11.21 -13.17
C LYS A 23 10.01 11.38 -13.99
N SER A 24 9.46 12.60 -14.04
CA SER A 24 8.27 12.91 -14.84
C SER A 24 8.29 14.35 -15.32
N ASP A 25 7.77 14.58 -16.52
CA ASP A 25 7.54 15.91 -17.06
C ASP A 25 6.35 16.61 -16.38
N ASN A 26 5.44 15.84 -15.73
CA ASN A 26 4.29 16.34 -14.98
C ASN A 26 4.66 16.83 -13.56
N ILE A 27 5.92 16.80 -13.18
CA ILE A 27 6.44 17.27 -11.88
C ILE A 27 7.28 18.54 -12.09
N ILE A 28 6.96 19.57 -11.33
CA ILE A 28 7.66 20.85 -11.35
C ILE A 28 8.82 20.83 -10.35
N ASN A 29 8.51 20.59 -9.10
CA ASN A 29 9.46 20.50 -8.00
C ASN A 29 9.50 19.09 -7.42
N ARG A 30 10.67 18.72 -6.90
CA ARG A 30 10.84 17.40 -6.27
C ARG A 30 9.80 17.18 -5.18
N ILE A 31 9.16 16.01 -5.20
CA ILE A 31 8.25 15.54 -4.17
C ILE A 31 8.73 14.21 -3.61
N LYS A 32 8.52 14.02 -2.32
CA LYS A 32 8.85 12.80 -1.60
C LYS A 32 7.61 12.20 -0.96
N ILE A 33 7.26 11.00 -1.35
CA ILE A 33 6.13 10.23 -0.83
C ILE A 33 6.68 9.10 0.03
N VAL A 34 6.14 8.93 1.24
CA VAL A 34 6.38 7.74 2.05
C VAL A 34 5.16 6.83 1.95
N GLN A 35 5.37 5.59 1.52
CA GLN A 35 4.35 4.55 1.51
C GLN A 35 4.51 3.67 2.75
N LEU A 36 3.46 3.59 3.54
CA LEU A 36 3.22 2.60 4.57
C LEU A 36 2.15 1.64 4.06
N SER A 37 2.27 0.36 4.36
CA SER A 37 1.28 -0.64 3.95
C SER A 37 1.23 -1.78 4.95
N ASP A 38 0.07 -2.45 5.00
CA ASP A 38 -0.06 -3.72 5.73
C ASP A 38 0.51 -3.62 7.15
N LEU A 39 0.09 -2.60 7.91
CA LEU A 39 0.51 -2.42 9.29
C LEU A 39 -0.07 -3.51 10.19
N HIS A 40 -1.28 -4.04 9.86
CA HIS A 40 -1.97 -5.05 10.64
C HIS A 40 -1.98 -4.73 12.14
N SER A 41 -2.36 -3.50 12.47
CA SER A 41 -2.40 -2.98 13.85
C SER A 41 -1.02 -2.87 14.52
N LYS A 42 0.07 -2.96 13.77
CA LYS A 42 1.42 -2.73 14.27
C LYS A 42 1.73 -1.25 14.29
N SER A 43 1.80 -0.68 15.47
CA SER A 43 2.18 0.71 15.70
C SER A 43 3.38 0.78 16.62
N SER A 44 4.34 1.67 16.37
CA SER A 44 5.49 1.89 17.23
C SER A 44 6.13 3.25 16.98
N GLU A 45 6.77 3.80 18.02
CA GLU A 45 7.57 5.02 17.90
C GLU A 45 8.71 4.86 16.88
N LYS A 46 9.21 3.65 16.69
CA LYS A 46 10.22 3.36 15.67
C LYS A 46 9.68 3.61 14.26
N ILE A 47 8.46 3.15 13.93
CA ILE A 47 7.83 3.38 12.62
C ILE A 47 7.65 4.88 12.40
N LEU A 48 7.14 5.60 13.41
CA LEU A 48 6.97 7.06 13.36
C LEU A 48 8.30 7.78 13.13
N SER A 49 9.32 7.43 13.92
CA SER A 49 10.64 8.04 13.83
C SER A 49 11.28 7.80 12.46
N VAL A 50 11.23 6.55 11.95
CA VAL A 50 11.76 6.23 10.61
C VAL A 50 11.01 7.02 9.55
N THR A 51 9.67 7.08 9.60
CA THR A 51 8.83 7.84 8.68
C THR A 51 9.19 9.33 8.70
N LYS A 52 9.20 9.95 9.88
CA LYS A 52 9.51 11.38 10.07
C LYS A 52 10.92 11.73 9.58
N ASN A 53 11.90 10.86 9.81
CA ASN A 53 13.29 11.07 9.38
C ASN A 53 13.45 11.08 7.86
N GLN A 54 12.50 10.51 7.10
CA GLN A 54 12.51 10.60 5.65
C GLN A 54 12.08 11.99 5.16
N LYS A 55 11.47 12.83 6.02
CA LYS A 55 10.93 14.17 5.68
C LYS A 55 10.01 14.06 4.46
N PRO A 56 8.91 13.29 4.55
CA PRO A 56 7.96 13.16 3.46
C PRO A 56 7.19 14.45 3.24
N ASP A 57 6.82 14.71 2.00
CA ASP A 57 5.84 15.72 1.64
C ASP A 57 4.41 15.17 1.72
N ILE A 58 4.26 13.86 1.49
CA ILE A 58 2.99 13.11 1.53
C ILE A 58 3.26 11.73 2.13
N ILE A 59 2.34 11.23 2.96
CA ILE A 59 2.26 9.84 3.37
C ILE A 59 1.08 9.18 2.66
N VAL A 60 1.28 7.98 2.10
CA VAL A 60 0.21 7.14 1.60
C VAL A 60 0.15 5.85 2.39
N ILE A 61 -1.05 5.38 2.70
CA ILE A 61 -1.29 4.09 3.38
C ILE A 61 -2.10 3.22 2.42
N THR A 62 -1.48 2.14 1.93
CA THR A 62 -2.05 1.29 0.88
C THR A 62 -2.77 0.06 1.44
N GLY A 63 -3.64 0.27 2.43
CA GLY A 63 -4.52 -0.74 3.02
C GLY A 63 -3.90 -1.55 4.15
N ASP A 64 -4.75 -2.36 4.78
CA ASP A 64 -4.44 -3.23 5.91
C ASP A 64 -3.74 -2.48 7.06
N TYR A 65 -4.22 -1.27 7.35
CA TYR A 65 -3.80 -0.45 8.48
C TYR A 65 -4.18 -1.10 9.80
N ILE A 66 -5.42 -1.60 9.87
CA ILE A 66 -5.97 -2.30 11.03
C ILE A 66 -6.28 -3.75 10.65
N ASN A 67 -5.86 -4.68 11.50
CA ASN A 67 -6.23 -6.09 11.36
C ASN A 67 -7.69 -6.30 11.79
N ASP A 68 -8.42 -7.17 11.11
CA ASP A 68 -9.81 -7.55 11.43
C ASP A 68 -9.99 -8.11 12.84
N LYS A 69 -8.91 -8.63 13.46
CA LYS A 69 -8.85 -9.12 14.84
C LYS A 69 -8.27 -8.11 15.84
N CYS A 70 -8.20 -6.84 15.46
CA CYS A 70 -7.59 -5.78 16.29
C CYS A 70 -8.35 -5.57 17.60
N LYS A 71 -7.67 -5.77 18.72
CA LYS A 71 -8.24 -5.56 20.07
C LYS A 71 -8.08 -4.14 20.59
N ASN A 72 -7.27 -3.32 19.95
CA ASN A 72 -6.96 -1.95 20.41
C ASN A 72 -6.95 -0.97 19.22
N LYS A 73 -8.15 -0.63 18.77
CA LYS A 73 -8.39 0.36 17.71
C LYS A 73 -7.84 1.73 18.10
N ASP A 74 -8.02 2.17 19.34
CA ASP A 74 -7.62 3.50 19.81
C ASP A 74 -6.11 3.73 19.65
N LYS A 75 -5.31 2.72 19.91
CA LYS A 75 -3.86 2.78 19.70
C LYS A 75 -3.49 3.08 18.23
N MET A 76 -4.25 2.53 17.28
CA MET A 76 -4.03 2.79 15.86
C MET A 76 -4.53 4.18 15.48
N LEU A 77 -5.63 4.66 16.06
CA LEU A 77 -6.10 6.03 15.85
C LEU A 77 -5.08 7.04 16.39
N ASP A 78 -4.51 6.82 17.57
CA ASP A 78 -3.47 7.68 18.14
C ASP A 78 -2.17 7.64 17.31
N PHE A 79 -1.81 6.49 16.79
CA PHE A 79 -0.71 6.38 15.86
C PHE A 79 -0.98 7.16 14.55
N GLY A 80 -2.21 7.09 14.04
CA GLY A 80 -2.66 7.86 12.87
C GLY A 80 -2.58 9.37 13.08
N LYS A 81 -3.01 9.88 14.23
CA LYS A 81 -2.87 11.31 14.60
C LYS A 81 -1.41 11.77 14.49
N LYS A 82 -0.48 10.97 15.02
CA LYS A 82 0.97 11.27 14.93
C LYS A 82 1.51 11.24 13.50
N LEU A 83 0.94 10.42 12.61
CA LEU A 83 1.30 10.46 11.18
C LEU A 83 0.82 11.75 10.51
N VAL A 84 -0.39 12.19 10.80
CA VAL A 84 -0.96 13.46 10.29
C VAL A 84 -0.17 14.68 10.74
N GLU A 85 0.42 14.65 11.95
CA GLU A 85 1.32 15.70 12.43
C GLU A 85 2.62 15.81 11.60
N ILE A 86 2.98 14.78 10.82
CA ILE A 86 4.17 14.81 9.96
C ILE A 86 3.86 15.54 8.65
N CYS A 87 2.83 15.11 7.92
CA CYS A 87 2.36 15.67 6.66
C CYS A 87 1.00 15.07 6.26
N PRO A 88 0.35 15.54 5.17
CA PRO A 88 -0.90 14.95 4.68
C PRO A 88 -0.83 13.43 4.50
N VAL A 89 -1.88 12.71 4.93
CA VAL A 89 -2.00 11.26 4.86
C VAL A 89 -3.17 10.88 3.96
N TYR A 90 -2.90 10.16 2.88
CA TYR A 90 -3.89 9.56 1.99
C TYR A 90 -3.98 8.06 2.28
N TYR A 91 -5.19 7.58 2.42
CA TYR A 91 -5.46 6.22 2.86
C TYR A 91 -6.46 5.53 1.96
N ILE A 92 -6.20 4.26 1.66
CA ILE A 92 -7.16 3.32 1.09
C ILE A 92 -7.33 2.11 1.99
N THR A 93 -8.43 1.38 1.81
CA THR A 93 -8.70 0.13 2.51
C THR A 93 -7.93 -1.04 1.93
N GLY A 94 -7.64 -2.03 2.78
CA GLY A 94 -7.27 -3.37 2.36
C GLY A 94 -8.38 -4.39 2.65
N ASN A 95 -8.08 -5.66 2.52
CA ASN A 95 -9.06 -6.71 2.77
C ASN A 95 -9.38 -6.91 4.26
N HIS A 96 -8.49 -6.52 5.17
CA HIS A 96 -8.75 -6.64 6.61
C HIS A 96 -9.77 -5.64 7.11
N GLU A 97 -9.70 -4.38 6.68
CA GLU A 97 -10.72 -3.40 7.05
C GLU A 97 -12.10 -3.77 6.51
N ARG A 98 -12.16 -4.33 5.28
CA ARG A 98 -13.42 -4.72 4.66
C ARG A 98 -14.15 -5.89 5.36
N ARG A 99 -13.47 -6.62 6.25
CA ARG A 99 -14.05 -7.68 7.08
C ARG A 99 -14.59 -7.18 8.41
N LEU A 100 -14.35 -5.92 8.78
CA LEU A 100 -14.80 -5.36 10.05
C LEU A 100 -16.31 -5.09 10.01
N GLU A 101 -17.02 -5.51 11.07
CA GLU A 101 -18.44 -5.19 11.23
C GLU A 101 -18.69 -3.68 11.39
N ASN A 102 -17.74 -2.97 12.00
CA ASN A 102 -17.81 -1.52 12.22
C ASN A 102 -16.98 -0.73 11.19
N PHE A 103 -16.94 -1.19 9.94
CA PHE A 103 -16.16 -0.58 8.86
C PHE A 103 -16.43 0.93 8.68
N ASP A 104 -17.71 1.30 8.56
CA ASP A 104 -18.10 2.70 8.32
C ASP A 104 -17.70 3.61 9.48
N GLU A 105 -17.85 3.15 10.73
CA GLU A 105 -17.40 3.86 11.92
C GLU A 105 -15.88 4.11 11.88
N LEU A 106 -15.11 3.09 11.53
CA LEU A 106 -13.65 3.21 11.42
C LEU A 106 -13.26 4.23 10.34
N MET A 107 -13.93 4.22 9.18
CA MET A 107 -13.63 5.18 8.11
C MET A 107 -13.92 6.62 8.55
N GLU A 108 -15.00 6.84 9.31
CA GLU A 108 -15.29 8.15 9.88
C GLU A 108 -14.25 8.57 10.93
N GLU A 109 -13.83 7.67 11.80
CA GLU A 109 -12.79 7.95 12.80
C GLU A 109 -11.45 8.29 12.15
N LEU A 110 -11.07 7.59 11.08
CA LEU A 110 -9.86 7.91 10.31
C LEU A 110 -9.96 9.30 9.65
N ARG A 111 -11.12 9.68 9.12
CA ARG A 111 -11.34 11.06 8.63
C ARG A 111 -11.25 12.09 9.74
N LYS A 112 -11.84 11.81 10.91
CA LYS A 112 -11.82 12.72 12.08
C LYS A 112 -10.40 12.98 12.60
N ILE A 113 -9.50 12.01 12.53
CA ILE A 113 -8.09 12.21 12.91
C ILE A 113 -7.25 12.90 11.83
N GLY A 114 -7.81 13.15 10.64
CA GLY A 114 -7.16 13.90 9.55
C GLY A 114 -6.67 13.06 8.37
N PHE A 115 -7.03 11.79 8.27
CA PHE A 115 -6.75 11.03 7.06
C PHE A 115 -7.67 11.46 5.91
N THR A 116 -7.10 11.62 4.72
CA THR A 116 -7.87 11.66 3.48
C THR A 116 -8.18 10.23 3.05
N VAL A 117 -9.35 9.73 3.48
CA VAL A 117 -9.81 8.37 3.18
C VAL A 117 -10.44 8.34 1.79
N LEU A 118 -9.87 7.55 0.89
CA LEU A 118 -10.30 7.44 -0.50
C LEU A 118 -10.97 6.09 -0.75
N LEU A 119 -12.27 6.11 -1.01
CA LEU A 119 -13.10 4.93 -1.33
C LEU A 119 -13.65 5.07 -2.75
N ASN A 120 -12.84 4.79 -3.76
CA ASN A 120 -13.09 5.07 -5.17
C ASN A 120 -13.21 6.57 -5.48
N GLU A 121 -12.38 7.36 -4.82
CA GLU A 121 -12.39 8.81 -4.88
C GLU A 121 -11.04 9.33 -5.39
N ILE A 122 -11.06 10.54 -5.95
CA ILE A 122 -9.86 11.24 -6.40
C ILE A 122 -9.65 12.46 -5.50
N ALA A 123 -8.50 12.51 -4.85
CA ALA A 123 -8.00 13.71 -4.20
C ALA A 123 -7.06 14.48 -5.11
N THR A 124 -7.09 15.81 -5.00
CA THR A 124 -6.11 16.69 -5.67
C THR A 124 -5.18 17.28 -4.62
N ASP A 125 -3.90 17.03 -4.74
CA ASP A 125 -2.85 17.59 -3.91
C ASP A 125 -2.02 18.64 -4.68
N ARG A 126 -1.58 19.69 -3.98
CA ARG A 126 -0.81 20.80 -4.57
C ARG A 126 0.52 21.05 -3.84
N THR A 127 1.13 19.99 -3.37
CA THR A 127 2.40 20.06 -2.63
C THR A 127 3.56 20.45 -3.54
N ASN A 128 4.38 21.38 -3.06
CA ASN A 128 5.59 21.87 -3.76
C ASN A 128 5.29 22.38 -5.20
N ASP A 129 4.18 23.10 -5.40
CA ASP A 129 3.69 23.59 -6.68
C ASP A 129 3.38 22.50 -7.72
N ASN A 130 3.38 21.25 -7.33
CA ASN A 130 2.95 20.15 -8.18
C ASN A 130 1.43 20.01 -8.15
N LEU A 131 0.84 19.64 -9.29
CA LEU A 131 -0.52 19.19 -9.38
C LEU A 131 -0.53 17.67 -9.41
N ILE A 132 -1.01 17.04 -8.31
CA ILE A 132 -1.02 15.60 -8.15
C ILE A 132 -2.46 15.13 -7.99
N GLN A 133 -2.86 14.15 -8.78
CA GLN A 133 -4.15 13.48 -8.66
C GLN A 133 -3.93 12.11 -8.01
N ILE A 134 -4.63 11.84 -6.93
CA ILE A 134 -4.50 10.58 -6.18
C ILE A 134 -5.86 9.88 -6.23
N LEU A 135 -5.95 8.85 -7.06
CA LEU A 135 -7.10 7.94 -7.10
C LEU A 135 -6.89 6.84 -6.06
N GLY A 136 -7.76 6.75 -5.07
CA GLY A 136 -7.80 5.62 -4.14
C GLY A 136 -8.90 4.64 -4.53
N LEU A 137 -8.53 3.38 -4.73
CA LEU A 137 -9.45 2.32 -5.08
C LEU A 137 -9.90 1.54 -3.84
N ASP A 138 -11.18 1.22 -3.81
CA ASP A 138 -11.81 0.35 -2.84
C ASP A 138 -12.32 -0.91 -3.56
N GLU A 139 -11.48 -1.91 -3.56
CA GLU A 139 -11.66 -3.14 -4.32
C GLU A 139 -12.50 -4.16 -3.53
N ASN A 140 -13.19 -5.07 -4.22
CA ASN A 140 -14.12 -6.00 -3.58
C ASN A 140 -13.51 -7.37 -3.21
N GLN A 141 -12.20 -7.43 -2.98
CA GLN A 141 -11.47 -8.68 -2.68
C GLN A 141 -11.26 -8.85 -1.17
N ALA A 142 -12.36 -8.92 -0.39
CA ALA A 142 -12.31 -8.75 1.06
C ALA A 142 -12.14 -10.05 1.87
N ASN A 143 -12.65 -11.21 1.42
CA ASN A 143 -12.77 -12.39 2.26
C ASN A 143 -12.28 -13.69 1.60
N PHE A 144 -12.32 -14.78 2.36
CA PHE A 144 -11.80 -16.08 1.92
C PHE A 144 -12.63 -16.72 0.79
N GLU A 145 -13.93 -16.46 0.76
CA GLU A 145 -14.80 -16.95 -0.33
C GLU A 145 -14.44 -16.26 -1.64
N ASP A 146 -14.05 -14.98 -1.60
CA ASP A 146 -13.54 -14.26 -2.77
C ASP A 146 -12.26 -14.91 -3.29
N TYR A 147 -11.37 -15.35 -2.40
CA TYR A 147 -10.16 -16.09 -2.78
C TYR A 147 -10.49 -17.42 -3.46
N LYS A 148 -11.44 -18.21 -2.92
CA LYS A 148 -11.90 -19.45 -3.55
C LYS A 148 -12.52 -19.18 -4.91
N ALA A 149 -13.40 -18.19 -5.00
CA ALA A 149 -14.06 -17.81 -6.23
C ALA A 149 -13.05 -17.38 -7.33
N ARG A 150 -12.03 -16.62 -6.96
CA ARG A 150 -10.94 -16.24 -7.87
C ARG A 150 -10.19 -17.47 -8.36
N LYS A 151 -9.81 -18.39 -7.46
CA LYS A 151 -9.11 -19.62 -7.81
C LYS A 151 -9.93 -20.52 -8.77
N ASN A 152 -11.25 -20.52 -8.62
CA ASN A 152 -12.15 -21.32 -9.46
C ASN A 152 -12.66 -20.58 -10.70
N GLY A 153 -12.25 -19.31 -10.91
CA GLY A 153 -12.69 -18.50 -12.03
C GLY A 153 -14.16 -18.04 -11.96
N THR A 154 -14.76 -18.06 -10.78
CA THR A 154 -16.17 -17.66 -10.55
C THR A 154 -16.29 -16.29 -9.85
N PHE A 155 -15.18 -15.67 -9.50
CA PHE A 155 -15.18 -14.36 -8.85
C PHE A 155 -15.56 -13.26 -9.85
N ILE A 156 -16.50 -12.41 -9.45
CA ILE A 156 -16.90 -11.25 -10.23
C ILE A 156 -16.14 -10.03 -9.71
N TYR A 157 -15.19 -9.55 -10.50
CA TYR A 157 -14.45 -8.34 -10.17
C TYR A 157 -15.33 -7.10 -10.29
N LYS A 158 -15.16 -6.18 -9.34
CA LYS A 158 -15.80 -4.87 -9.43
C LYS A 158 -15.19 -4.10 -10.59
N ASP A 159 -16.03 -3.56 -11.46
CA ASP A 159 -15.56 -2.72 -12.56
C ASP A 159 -14.98 -1.40 -12.02
N MET A 160 -13.70 -1.20 -12.20
CA MET A 160 -12.97 0.00 -11.79
C MET A 160 -12.84 1.04 -12.92
N SER A 161 -13.25 0.70 -14.13
CA SER A 161 -13.12 1.59 -15.30
C SER A 161 -13.73 2.98 -15.12
N PRO A 162 -14.89 3.18 -14.44
CA PRO A 162 -15.45 4.52 -14.25
C PRO A 162 -14.52 5.46 -13.46
N TYR A 163 -13.73 4.91 -12.53
CA TYR A 163 -12.83 5.70 -11.69
C TYR A 163 -11.57 6.10 -12.48
N PHE A 164 -11.02 5.18 -13.27
CA PHE A 164 -9.91 5.48 -14.18
C PHE A 164 -10.31 6.48 -15.26
N ASN A 165 -11.51 6.35 -15.84
CA ASN A 165 -12.03 7.32 -16.82
C ASN A 165 -12.16 8.73 -16.21
N ARG A 166 -12.56 8.84 -14.95
CA ARG A 166 -12.55 10.13 -14.23
C ARG A 166 -11.14 10.65 -14.00
N LEU A 167 -10.18 9.77 -13.66
CA LEU A 167 -8.78 10.15 -13.48
C LEU A 167 -8.18 10.64 -14.80
N ASP A 168 -8.54 10.02 -15.92
CA ASP A 168 -8.05 10.39 -17.25
C ASP A 168 -8.39 11.83 -17.61
N THR A 169 -9.55 12.34 -17.21
CA THR A 169 -9.94 13.76 -17.43
C THR A 169 -9.13 14.77 -16.62
N LYS A 170 -8.28 14.31 -15.69
CA LYS A 170 -7.47 15.19 -14.84
C LYS A 170 -6.10 15.45 -15.42
N SER A 171 -5.59 16.67 -15.22
CA SER A 171 -4.21 17.05 -15.51
C SER A 171 -3.31 16.84 -14.28
N GLY A 172 -1.99 16.81 -14.50
CA GLY A 172 -0.98 16.65 -13.45
C GLY A 172 -0.43 15.23 -13.36
N TYR A 173 0.33 14.96 -12.31
CA TYR A 173 0.88 13.64 -12.03
C TYR A 173 -0.19 12.76 -11.40
N LYS A 174 -0.42 11.60 -11.98
CA LYS A 174 -1.52 10.71 -11.60
C LYS A 174 -1.01 9.52 -10.80
N ILE A 175 -1.45 9.40 -9.54
CA ILE A 175 -1.13 8.29 -8.65
C ILE A 175 -2.39 7.46 -8.42
N VAL A 176 -2.26 6.15 -8.51
CA VAL A 176 -3.30 5.17 -8.14
C VAL A 176 -2.87 4.44 -6.89
N LEU A 177 -3.69 4.47 -5.86
CA LEU A 177 -3.55 3.63 -4.68
C LEU A 177 -4.48 2.44 -4.84
N SER A 178 -3.93 1.24 -4.87
CA SER A 178 -4.65 -0.03 -5.00
C SER A 178 -4.01 -1.03 -4.03
N HIS A 179 -4.81 -1.70 -3.21
CA HIS A 179 -4.26 -2.64 -2.24
C HIS A 179 -3.66 -3.87 -2.92
N PHE A 180 -4.33 -4.39 -3.96
CA PHE A 180 -4.00 -5.65 -4.63
C PHE A 180 -3.08 -5.44 -5.85
N PRO A 181 -1.78 -5.80 -5.78
CA PRO A 181 -0.83 -5.58 -6.87
C PRO A 181 -1.10 -6.43 -8.11
N GLU A 182 -1.75 -7.58 -7.97
CA GLU A 182 -2.12 -8.46 -9.08
C GLU A 182 -3.11 -7.81 -10.05
N ASN A 183 -3.92 -6.86 -9.60
CA ASN A 183 -4.84 -6.10 -10.44
C ASN A 183 -4.11 -5.19 -11.45
N PHE A 184 -2.81 -4.99 -11.29
CA PHE A 184 -2.02 -4.23 -12.25
C PHE A 184 -2.00 -4.88 -13.64
N ARG A 185 -1.79 -6.21 -13.72
CA ARG A 185 -1.69 -6.94 -15.00
C ARG A 185 -2.20 -8.38 -14.96
N GLU A 186 -2.11 -9.08 -13.83
CA GLU A 186 -2.36 -10.53 -13.76
C GLU A 186 -3.86 -10.88 -13.84
N VAL A 187 -4.73 -9.93 -13.53
CA VAL A 187 -6.19 -10.10 -13.57
C VAL A 187 -6.71 -9.43 -14.84
N ALA A 188 -7.19 -10.23 -15.81
CA ALA A 188 -7.60 -9.72 -17.11
C ALA A 188 -8.74 -8.68 -17.00
N GLU A 189 -9.69 -8.90 -16.09
CA GLU A 189 -10.83 -8.02 -15.83
C GLU A 189 -10.40 -6.69 -15.23
N ASN A 190 -9.39 -6.70 -14.36
CA ASN A 190 -8.89 -5.54 -13.64
C ASN A 190 -7.48 -5.11 -14.11
N ASN A 191 -7.13 -5.31 -15.34
CA ASN A 191 -5.84 -4.89 -15.87
C ASN A 191 -5.71 -3.36 -15.83
N TYR A 192 -5.14 -2.83 -14.72
CA TYR A 192 -4.99 -1.38 -14.52
C TYR A 192 -3.90 -0.76 -15.38
N GLU A 193 -2.90 -1.54 -15.78
CA GLU A 193 -1.81 -1.07 -16.66
C GLU A 193 -2.30 -0.47 -17.98
N LYS A 194 -3.51 -0.83 -18.43
CA LYS A 194 -4.11 -0.30 -19.67
C LYS A 194 -4.55 1.18 -19.58
N TYR A 195 -4.66 1.74 -18.38
CA TYR A 195 -5.14 3.11 -18.18
C TYR A 195 -3.97 4.12 -18.13
N ASP A 196 -4.26 5.39 -18.44
CA ASP A 196 -3.27 6.46 -18.41
C ASP A 196 -3.12 7.05 -17.01
N PHE A 197 -2.09 6.60 -16.31
CA PHE A 197 -1.61 7.18 -15.06
C PHE A 197 -0.09 6.96 -14.94
N ASP A 198 0.54 7.59 -13.95
CA ASP A 198 2.00 7.57 -13.84
C ASP A 198 2.51 6.49 -12.88
N LEU A 199 1.84 6.32 -11.72
CA LEU A 199 2.33 5.48 -10.63
C LEU A 199 1.18 4.76 -9.90
N GLN A 200 1.30 3.44 -9.71
CA GLN A 200 0.49 2.67 -8.78
C GLN A 200 1.31 2.30 -7.55
N LEU A 201 0.72 2.44 -6.36
CA LEU A 201 1.29 2.01 -5.09
C LEU A 201 0.39 0.94 -4.49
N SER A 202 0.96 -0.23 -4.18
CA SER A 202 0.21 -1.39 -3.67
C SER A 202 0.88 -2.05 -2.47
N GLY A 203 0.09 -2.83 -1.72
CA GLY A 203 0.52 -3.65 -0.60
C GLY A 203 0.16 -5.12 -0.78
N HIS A 204 -0.54 -5.71 0.21
CA HIS A 204 -1.16 -7.04 0.21
C HIS A 204 -0.20 -8.24 0.11
N ALA A 205 0.82 -8.16 -0.73
CA ALA A 205 1.66 -9.30 -1.08
C ALA A 205 2.69 -9.69 0.00
N HIS A 206 2.90 -8.83 1.01
CA HIS A 206 3.83 -9.04 2.14
C HIS A 206 5.24 -9.50 1.74
N GLY A 207 5.73 -9.13 0.55
CA GLY A 207 7.01 -9.59 0.04
C GLY A 207 7.07 -11.10 -0.17
N GLY A 208 5.92 -11.76 -0.28
CA GLY A 208 5.78 -13.21 -0.35
C GLY A 208 5.98 -13.91 1.00
N GLN A 209 5.79 -13.21 2.12
CA GLN A 209 5.91 -13.63 3.52
C GLN A 209 7.27 -14.28 3.85
N PHE A 210 7.63 -15.37 3.17
CA PHE A 210 8.92 -16.05 3.23
C PHE A 210 9.69 -15.83 1.94
N LYS A 211 10.94 -15.43 2.07
CA LYS A 211 11.84 -15.25 0.94
C LYS A 211 13.01 -16.20 1.09
N LEU A 212 13.29 -17.01 0.10
CA LEU A 212 14.46 -17.87 0.12
C LEU A 212 15.61 -17.22 -0.67
N PRO A 213 16.85 -17.30 -0.15
CA PRO A 213 18.02 -16.87 -0.91
C PRO A 213 18.05 -17.54 -2.29
N PHE A 214 18.36 -16.78 -3.34
CA PHE A 214 18.45 -17.21 -4.74
C PHE A 214 17.12 -17.62 -5.40
N ILE A 215 16.05 -17.89 -4.64
CA ILE A 215 14.74 -18.29 -5.18
C ILE A 215 13.79 -17.08 -5.19
N GLY A 216 13.81 -16.27 -4.14
CA GLY A 216 12.92 -15.12 -4.01
C GLY A 216 11.66 -15.39 -3.16
N PRO A 217 10.59 -14.62 -3.36
CA PRO A 217 9.31 -14.76 -2.66
C PRO A 217 8.67 -16.13 -2.90
N ILE A 218 8.10 -16.75 -1.86
CA ILE A 218 7.55 -18.11 -1.97
C ILE A 218 6.05 -18.10 -2.21
N PHE A 219 5.30 -17.28 -1.47
CA PHE A 219 3.84 -17.29 -1.55
C PHE A 219 3.25 -15.91 -1.23
N SER A 220 2.26 -15.50 -2.01
CA SER A 220 1.46 -14.31 -1.73
C SER A 220 -0.03 -14.62 -1.84
N PRO A 221 -0.87 -14.05 -0.96
CA PRO A 221 -2.31 -14.08 -1.17
C PRO A 221 -2.67 -13.52 -2.56
N GLY A 222 -3.68 -14.10 -3.20
CA GLY A 222 -4.11 -13.65 -4.54
C GLY A 222 -3.26 -14.15 -5.70
N GLN A 223 -1.93 -14.30 -5.53
CA GLN A 223 -1.00 -14.71 -6.60
C GLN A 223 -0.50 -16.15 -6.46
N GLY A 224 -0.60 -16.77 -5.26
CA GLY A 224 -0.15 -18.15 -5.03
C GLY A 224 1.36 -18.29 -4.87
N VAL A 225 1.92 -19.40 -5.41
CA VAL A 225 3.34 -19.74 -5.27
C VAL A 225 4.18 -19.02 -6.32
N PHE A 226 5.35 -18.51 -5.91
CA PHE A 226 6.25 -17.70 -6.73
C PHE A 226 5.57 -16.45 -7.32
N PRO A 227 5.03 -15.57 -6.47
CA PRO A 227 4.27 -14.42 -6.90
C PRO A 227 5.14 -13.43 -7.66
N LYS A 228 4.61 -12.90 -8.78
CA LYS A 228 5.29 -11.94 -9.62
C LYS A 228 5.35 -10.54 -8.98
N TYR A 229 4.24 -10.11 -8.40
CA TYR A 229 4.09 -8.79 -7.79
C TYR A 229 4.16 -8.87 -6.27
N ALA A 230 5.22 -9.47 -5.72
CA ALA A 230 5.38 -9.59 -4.27
C ALA A 230 6.02 -8.35 -3.63
N GLN A 231 6.87 -7.67 -4.34
CA GLN A 231 7.66 -6.53 -3.86
C GLN A 231 8.31 -5.76 -5.01
N GLY A 232 8.69 -4.51 -4.75
CA GLY A 232 9.59 -3.76 -5.64
C GLY A 232 8.89 -3.05 -6.78
N GLU A 233 9.65 -2.72 -7.82
CA GLU A 233 9.23 -1.89 -8.94
C GLU A 233 8.95 -2.76 -10.17
N HIS A 234 7.82 -2.50 -10.86
CA HIS A 234 7.38 -3.21 -12.07
C HIS A 234 6.80 -2.23 -13.08
N GLY A 235 6.85 -2.61 -14.37
CA GLY A 235 6.36 -1.78 -15.48
C GLY A 235 7.21 -0.54 -15.72
N ASP A 236 6.86 0.21 -16.77
CA ASP A 236 7.54 1.45 -17.12
C ASP A 236 6.63 2.66 -17.00
N ARG A 237 5.49 2.66 -17.69
CA ARG A 237 4.42 3.64 -17.59
C ARG A 237 3.09 3.00 -17.96
N PRO A 238 2.17 2.88 -17.00
CA PRO A 238 2.33 3.22 -15.60
C PRO A 238 3.35 2.33 -14.88
N LYS A 239 3.93 2.86 -13.80
CA LYS A 239 4.83 2.12 -12.93
C LYS A 239 4.08 1.61 -11.72
N LEU A 240 4.35 0.37 -11.31
CA LEU A 240 3.86 -0.21 -10.07
C LEU A 240 5.00 -0.32 -9.06
N ILE A 241 4.76 0.11 -7.81
CA ILE A 241 5.62 -0.18 -6.67
C ILE A 241 4.81 -0.96 -5.64
N VAL A 242 5.32 -2.14 -5.27
CA VAL A 242 4.70 -3.03 -4.29
C VAL A 242 5.50 -3.02 -2.99
N SER A 243 4.82 -2.69 -1.88
CA SER A 243 5.41 -2.73 -0.54
C SER A 243 5.39 -4.15 0.02
N ARG A 244 6.45 -4.49 0.77
CA ARG A 244 6.50 -5.72 1.58
C ARG A 244 5.68 -5.63 2.87
N GLY A 245 5.12 -4.46 3.16
CA GLY A 245 4.34 -4.23 4.37
C GLY A 245 5.17 -4.15 5.65
N ILE A 246 4.55 -3.67 6.72
CA ILE A 246 5.18 -3.44 8.03
C ILE A 246 4.79 -4.51 9.06
N GLY A 247 3.52 -4.90 9.06
CA GLY A 247 2.98 -5.94 9.93
C GLY A 247 3.20 -7.34 9.40
N ASN A 248 2.69 -8.31 10.11
CA ASN A 248 2.64 -9.70 9.68
C ASN A 248 1.21 -10.04 9.25
N ALA A 249 1.08 -10.81 8.17
CA ALA A 249 -0.19 -11.38 7.74
C ALA A 249 -0.60 -12.58 8.63
N GLU A 250 -1.02 -13.67 8.02
CA GLU A 250 -1.45 -14.89 8.71
C GLU A 250 -0.32 -15.58 9.53
N PHE A 251 0.93 -15.45 9.06
CA PHE A 251 2.08 -16.04 9.74
C PHE A 251 2.68 -15.06 10.74
N PRO A 252 3.04 -15.50 11.95
CA PRO A 252 3.52 -14.62 13.01
C PRO A 252 4.97 -14.16 12.83
N PHE A 253 5.66 -14.61 11.80
CA PHE A 253 7.06 -14.22 11.52
C PHE A 253 7.34 -14.13 10.03
N ARG A 254 8.39 -13.37 9.72
CA ARG A 254 8.97 -13.19 8.39
C ARG A 254 10.32 -13.91 8.31
N LEU A 255 10.71 -14.34 7.11
CA LEU A 255 12.00 -14.98 6.89
C LEU A 255 12.68 -14.35 5.67
N PHE A 256 13.87 -13.75 5.87
CA PHE A 256 14.64 -12.98 4.88
C PHE A 256 13.80 -11.88 4.18
N ASN A 257 12.86 -11.31 4.90
CA ASN A 257 11.85 -10.41 4.40
C ASN A 257 11.44 -9.40 5.48
N HIS A 258 12.33 -8.46 5.79
CA HIS A 258 12.08 -7.46 6.84
C HIS A 258 10.85 -6.59 6.53
N PRO A 259 10.16 -6.07 7.55
CA PRO A 259 9.23 -4.96 7.41
C PRO A 259 9.82 -3.81 6.60
N GLU A 260 9.00 -3.18 5.76
CA GLU A 260 9.49 -2.18 4.81
C GLU A 260 8.70 -0.88 4.88
N ILE A 261 9.43 0.23 4.74
CA ILE A 261 8.89 1.55 4.47
C ILE A 261 9.46 2.00 3.12
N ASN A 262 8.59 2.27 2.15
CA ASN A 262 8.99 2.77 0.84
C ASN A 262 9.08 4.30 0.83
N VAL A 263 10.13 4.81 0.21
CA VAL A 263 10.36 6.24 0.00
C VAL A 263 10.47 6.51 -1.49
N ILE A 264 9.46 7.12 -2.06
CA ILE A 264 9.39 7.43 -3.48
C ILE A 264 9.71 8.90 -3.68
N THR A 265 10.80 9.18 -4.37
CA THR A 265 11.19 10.55 -4.76
C THR A 265 10.90 10.74 -6.24
N ILE A 266 10.05 11.70 -6.57
CA ILE A 266 9.71 12.04 -7.94
C ILE A 266 10.28 13.42 -8.24
N SER A 267 10.99 13.55 -9.34
CA SER A 267 11.60 14.80 -9.78
C SER A 267 11.28 15.09 -11.24
N LYS A 268 11.45 16.34 -11.64
CA LYS A 268 11.31 16.74 -13.03
C LYS A 268 12.27 15.93 -13.92
N LYS A 269 11.80 15.53 -15.09
CA LYS A 269 12.63 14.94 -16.12
C LYS A 269 13.46 16.07 -16.73
N ILE A 270 14.78 15.92 -16.69
CA ILE A 270 15.76 16.86 -17.27
C ILE A 270 16.09 16.39 -18.67
#